data_21f477e56c609a0fe1adcefdd244989d
#
_entry.id   21f477e56c609a0fe1adcefdd244989d
#
_cell.length_a   1.000
_cell.length_b   1.000
_cell.length_c   1.000
_cell.angle_alpha   90.00
_cell.angle_beta   90.00
_cell.angle_gamma   90.00
#
_symmetry.space_group_name_H-M   'P 1'
#
loop_
_entity.id
_entity.type
_entity.pdbx_description
1 polymer ?
#
loop_
_entity_poly.entity_id
_entity_poly.type
_entity_poly.pdbx_seq_one_letter_code
_entity_poly.pdbx_strand_id
1 'polypeptide(L)'
;FSNVLNDKNIKDIFPIMPSLFRLLRLMYAELKLVLKGANKIDFTEVQLAAIEVLKERPIEVVFGHDVSHILVDEFQDTNDSQLEFISLLMNNFLNDPNKSILVVGDPMQSIYRFRKAEVKHFINAKKDGIGGLQLKKRKLNKNFRSCKHIIDWCNLNMPNIFPQEDSDKGAVSYLPFKYGKEDLKGAGVSIHHLQTSKFTKKGLFEVEAKFVVEKIDALRKKTPSLEIALLTRTRLTVKEIIDEMNRKGIPFKAIGIDQVKDQQ
;
A
#
# COMPACT_ATOMS: atom_id res chain seq x y z
N PHE A 1 16.07 -0.22 8.48
CA PHE A 1 16.09 0.07 9.93
C PHE A 1 17.00 -0.90 10.70
N SER A 2 17.17 -2.15 10.25
CA SER A 2 18.04 -3.14 10.93
C SER A 2 19.54 -2.81 10.94
N ASN A 3 20.02 -1.91 10.10
CA ASN A 3 21.45 -1.54 10.04
C ASN A 3 21.81 -0.29 10.87
N VAL A 4 20.87 0.35 11.56
CA VAL A 4 21.11 1.56 12.34
C VAL A 4 21.42 1.25 13.80
N LEU A 5 21.06 0.06 14.27
CA LEU A 5 21.26 -0.38 15.65
C LEU A 5 22.35 -1.45 15.73
N ASN A 6 23.60 -1.05 15.47
CA ASN A 6 24.77 -1.85 15.89
C ASN A 6 24.94 -1.69 17.39
N ASP A 7 25.31 -2.75 18.13
CA ASP A 7 25.42 -2.76 19.61
C ASP A 7 26.22 -1.57 20.21
N LYS A 8 27.17 -1.04 19.46
CA LYS A 8 27.90 0.18 19.83
C LYS A 8 27.02 1.43 19.86
N ASN A 9 26.14 1.60 18.87
CA ASN A 9 25.27 2.78 18.77
C ASN A 9 24.14 2.75 19.81
N ILE A 10 23.70 1.58 20.24
CA ILE A 10 22.66 1.45 21.27
C ILE A 10 23.16 1.98 22.61
N LYS A 11 24.40 1.65 22.99
CA LYS A 11 24.99 2.12 24.27
C LYS A 11 25.12 3.64 24.33
N ASP A 12 25.37 4.29 23.20
CA ASP A 12 25.51 5.76 23.14
C ASP A 12 24.14 6.48 23.09
N ILE A 13 23.12 5.83 22.53
CA ILE A 13 21.77 6.41 22.39
C ILE A 13 20.94 6.16 23.66
N PHE A 14 21.12 5.05 24.36
CA PHE A 14 20.31 4.66 25.50
C PHE A 14 20.21 5.73 26.61
N PRO A 15 21.30 6.43 27.01
CA PRO A 15 21.22 7.50 28.01
C PRO A 15 20.42 8.72 27.55
N ILE A 16 20.29 8.94 26.23
CA ILE A 16 19.59 10.09 25.65
C ILE A 16 18.09 9.81 25.48
N MET A 17 17.69 8.54 25.44
CA MET A 17 16.30 8.12 25.18
C MET A 17 15.26 8.76 26.11
N PRO A 18 15.47 8.83 27.45
CA PRO A 18 14.50 9.46 28.34
C PRO A 18 14.26 10.94 27.99
N SER A 19 15.34 11.67 27.69
CA SER A 19 15.26 13.08 27.29
C SER A 19 14.55 13.25 25.95
N LEU A 20 14.81 12.36 24.99
CA LEU A 20 14.14 12.33 23.70
C LEU A 20 12.64 12.06 23.85
N PHE A 21 12.24 11.09 24.68
CA PHE A 21 10.83 10.82 24.94
C PHE A 21 10.13 12.01 25.61
N ARG A 22 10.80 12.69 26.55
CA ARG A 22 10.26 13.90 27.16
C ARG A 22 10.08 15.01 26.14
N LEU A 23 11.07 15.23 25.26
CA LEU A 23 10.99 16.21 24.19
C LEU A 23 9.84 15.88 23.22
N LEU A 24 9.71 14.63 22.76
CA LEU A 24 8.64 14.20 21.86
C LEU A 24 7.25 14.45 22.46
N ARG A 25 7.07 14.21 23.77
CA ARG A 25 5.80 14.50 24.44
C ARG A 25 5.47 15.99 24.45
N LEU A 26 6.46 16.85 24.70
CA LEU A 26 6.30 18.31 24.66
C LEU A 26 6.01 18.79 23.24
N MET A 27 6.74 18.30 22.25
CA MET A 27 6.50 18.62 20.83
C MET A 27 5.10 18.20 20.37
N TYR A 28 4.61 17.04 20.82
CA TYR A 28 3.26 16.59 20.51
C TYR A 28 2.19 17.48 21.15
N ALA A 29 2.37 17.87 22.41
CA ALA A 29 1.46 18.80 23.07
C ALA A 29 1.42 20.17 22.36
N GLU A 30 2.60 20.70 21.99
CA GLU A 30 2.70 21.96 21.24
C GLU A 30 2.05 21.86 19.85
N LEU A 31 2.27 20.75 19.14
CA LEU A 31 1.62 20.50 17.85
C LEU A 31 0.09 20.55 17.99
N LYS A 32 -0.47 19.93 19.03
CA LYS A 32 -1.92 20.00 19.30
C LYS A 32 -2.42 21.42 19.50
N LEU A 33 -1.67 22.25 20.24
CA LEU A 33 -2.02 23.66 20.46
C LEU A 33 -1.99 24.45 19.15
N VAL A 34 -0.96 24.25 18.33
CA VAL A 34 -0.83 24.90 17.01
C VAL A 34 -1.97 24.50 16.07
N LEU A 35 -2.27 23.20 15.98
CA LEU A 35 -3.37 22.69 15.15
C LEU A 35 -4.73 23.26 15.61
N LYS A 36 -4.97 23.27 16.93
CA LYS A 36 -6.19 23.85 17.51
C LYS A 36 -6.29 25.36 17.23
N GLY A 37 -5.20 26.11 17.40
CA GLY A 37 -5.17 27.54 17.10
C GLY A 37 -5.39 27.86 15.62
N ALA A 38 -4.99 26.96 14.73
CA ALA A 38 -5.20 27.06 13.28
C ALA A 38 -6.54 26.50 12.81
N ASN A 39 -7.40 26.00 13.70
CA ASN A 39 -8.63 25.23 13.36
C ASN A 39 -8.36 24.09 12.37
N LYS A 40 -7.25 23.38 12.55
CA LYS A 40 -6.86 22.22 11.74
C LYS A 40 -6.81 20.97 12.61
N ILE A 41 -7.04 19.83 11.95
CA ILE A 41 -6.92 18.51 12.55
C ILE A 41 -6.20 17.62 11.56
N ASP A 42 -5.34 16.72 12.02
CA ASP A 42 -4.70 15.71 11.18
C ASP A 42 -5.51 14.40 11.18
N PHE A 43 -5.17 13.50 10.26
CA PHE A 43 -5.86 12.21 10.12
C PHE A 43 -5.71 11.32 11.37
N THR A 44 -4.59 11.42 12.09
CA THR A 44 -4.35 10.64 13.30
C THR A 44 -5.26 11.12 14.43
N GLU A 45 -5.42 12.43 14.59
CA GLU A 45 -6.32 13.00 15.58
C GLU A 45 -7.79 12.67 15.30
N VAL A 46 -8.21 12.72 14.01
CA VAL A 46 -9.56 12.30 13.60
C VAL A 46 -9.81 10.85 14.00
N GLN A 47 -8.85 9.96 13.71
CA GLN A 47 -8.96 8.55 14.03
C GLN A 47 -9.03 8.29 15.54
N LEU A 48 -8.17 8.93 16.33
CA LEU A 48 -8.18 8.80 17.79
C LEU A 48 -9.48 9.33 18.41
N ALA A 49 -9.96 10.49 17.93
CA ALA A 49 -11.24 11.04 18.39
C ALA A 49 -12.42 10.11 18.07
N ALA A 50 -12.42 9.49 16.88
CA ALA A 50 -13.45 8.52 16.51
C ALA A 50 -13.41 7.27 17.41
N ILE A 51 -12.23 6.77 17.78
CA ILE A 51 -12.07 5.66 18.72
C ILE A 51 -12.59 6.04 20.11
N GLU A 52 -12.26 7.23 20.62
CA GLU A 52 -12.74 7.70 21.93
C GLU A 52 -14.27 7.80 21.95
N VAL A 53 -14.87 8.37 20.92
CA VAL A 53 -16.32 8.49 20.83
C VAL A 53 -17.01 7.12 20.82
N LEU A 54 -16.45 6.14 20.10
CA LEU A 54 -17.00 4.77 20.03
C LEU A 54 -16.82 3.98 21.34
N LYS A 55 -15.83 4.33 22.16
CA LYS A 55 -15.66 3.77 23.51
C LYS A 55 -16.75 4.25 24.47
N GLU A 56 -17.19 5.48 24.32
CA GLU A 56 -18.17 6.11 25.19
C GLU A 56 -19.62 5.93 24.74
N ARG A 57 -19.86 5.79 23.44
CA ARG A 57 -21.19 5.78 22.84
C ARG A 57 -21.36 4.65 21.83
N PRO A 58 -22.53 3.99 21.79
CA PRO A 58 -22.88 3.03 20.74
C PRO A 58 -22.83 3.67 19.37
N ILE A 59 -22.54 2.87 18.35
CA ILE A 59 -22.43 3.31 16.96
C ILE A 59 -23.74 3.98 16.46
N GLU A 60 -24.88 3.46 16.87
CA GLU A 60 -26.20 3.98 16.50
C GLU A 60 -26.41 5.40 17.00
N VAL A 61 -25.88 5.72 18.18
CA VAL A 61 -25.94 7.09 18.75
C VAL A 61 -25.01 8.02 17.99
N VAL A 62 -23.83 7.53 17.59
CA VAL A 62 -22.82 8.32 16.86
C VAL A 62 -23.32 8.67 15.45
N PHE A 63 -23.89 7.70 14.73
CA PHE A 63 -24.38 7.90 13.36
C PHE A 63 -25.83 8.37 13.27
N GLY A 64 -26.57 8.36 14.38
CA GLY A 64 -28.00 8.74 14.39
C GLY A 64 -28.93 7.74 13.70
N HIS A 65 -28.43 6.57 13.30
CA HIS A 65 -29.18 5.48 12.69
C HIS A 65 -28.47 4.14 12.92
N ASP A 66 -29.20 3.04 12.74
CA ASP A 66 -28.66 1.71 12.87
C ASP A 66 -27.73 1.38 11.68
N VAL A 67 -26.54 0.83 11.98
CA VAL A 67 -25.59 0.30 11.00
C VAL A 67 -25.68 -1.21 11.03
N SER A 68 -26.20 -1.78 9.95
CA SER A 68 -26.42 -3.24 9.85
C SER A 68 -25.28 -3.96 9.12
N HIS A 69 -24.56 -3.27 8.23
CA HIS A 69 -23.52 -3.91 7.42
C HIS A 69 -22.26 -3.05 7.37
N ILE A 70 -21.10 -3.67 7.59
CA ILE A 70 -19.78 -3.05 7.48
C ILE A 70 -18.99 -3.75 6.37
N LEU A 71 -18.46 -2.98 5.43
CA LEU A 71 -17.55 -3.46 4.40
C LEU A 71 -16.19 -2.80 4.57
N VAL A 72 -15.16 -3.62 4.72
CA VAL A 72 -13.78 -3.15 4.87
C VAL A 72 -12.97 -3.69 3.68
N ASP A 73 -12.45 -2.78 2.88
CA ASP A 73 -11.59 -3.11 1.74
C ASP A 73 -10.12 -2.83 2.07
N GLU A 74 -9.21 -3.45 1.33
CA GLU A 74 -7.75 -3.32 1.49
C GLU A 74 -7.27 -3.58 2.95
N PHE A 75 -7.88 -4.55 3.61
CA PHE A 75 -7.66 -4.79 5.04
C PHE A 75 -6.20 -5.14 5.39
N GLN A 76 -5.40 -5.64 4.44
CA GLN A 76 -3.97 -5.89 4.63
C GLN A 76 -3.16 -4.61 4.94
N ASP A 77 -3.70 -3.45 4.64
CA ASP A 77 -3.06 -2.15 4.88
C ASP A 77 -3.56 -1.46 6.16
N THR A 78 -4.28 -2.20 7.00
CA THR A 78 -4.82 -1.72 8.28
C THR A 78 -3.73 -1.64 9.35
N ASN A 79 -3.68 -0.54 10.09
CA ASN A 79 -2.83 -0.36 11.27
C ASN A 79 -3.57 -0.71 12.58
N ASP A 80 -2.85 -0.72 13.71
CA ASP A 80 -3.40 -1.08 15.03
C ASP A 80 -4.62 -0.23 15.42
N SER A 81 -4.55 1.09 15.23
CA SER A 81 -5.66 1.99 15.59
C SER A 81 -6.88 1.81 14.68
N GLN A 82 -6.67 1.49 13.40
CA GLN A 82 -7.77 1.17 12.49
C GLN A 82 -8.42 -0.17 12.84
N LEU A 83 -7.62 -1.16 13.25
CA LEU A 83 -8.15 -2.42 13.75
C LEU A 83 -8.97 -2.22 15.03
N GLU A 84 -8.47 -1.39 15.96
CA GLU A 84 -9.22 -1.03 17.19
C GLU A 84 -10.54 -0.36 16.83
N PHE A 85 -10.54 0.60 15.91
CA PHE A 85 -11.74 1.27 15.43
C PHE A 85 -12.76 0.27 14.85
N ILE A 86 -12.32 -0.62 13.96
CA ILE A 86 -13.19 -1.66 13.38
C ILE A 86 -13.73 -2.59 14.48
N SER A 87 -12.89 -2.98 15.44
CA SER A 87 -13.31 -3.85 16.54
C SER A 87 -14.38 -3.20 17.41
N LEU A 88 -14.28 -1.90 17.68
CA LEU A 88 -15.29 -1.15 18.44
C LEU A 88 -16.61 -1.05 17.67
N LEU A 89 -16.57 -0.84 16.36
CA LEU A 89 -17.76 -0.85 15.51
C LEU A 89 -18.50 -2.19 15.58
N MET A 90 -17.76 -3.30 15.77
CA MET A 90 -18.31 -4.64 15.77
C MET A 90 -18.91 -5.08 17.10
N ASN A 91 -18.71 -4.34 18.19
CA ASN A 91 -19.25 -4.72 19.51
C ASN A 91 -20.76 -4.95 19.48
N ASN A 92 -21.50 -4.21 18.65
CA ASN A 92 -22.95 -4.34 18.52
C ASN A 92 -23.37 -5.41 17.48
N PHE A 93 -22.41 -6.10 16.85
CA PHE A 93 -22.67 -7.11 15.82
C PHE A 93 -22.67 -8.54 16.37
N LEU A 94 -22.10 -8.74 17.56
CA LEU A 94 -21.84 -10.08 18.09
C LEU A 94 -23.08 -10.96 18.27
N ASN A 95 -24.24 -10.35 18.58
CA ASN A 95 -25.45 -11.07 18.91
C ASN A 95 -26.64 -10.73 18.01
N ASP A 96 -26.44 -10.02 16.91
CA ASP A 96 -27.52 -9.65 15.99
C ASP A 96 -27.36 -10.38 14.65
N PRO A 97 -28.25 -11.33 14.32
CA PRO A 97 -28.17 -12.08 13.06
C PRO A 97 -28.43 -11.23 11.81
N ASN A 98 -28.98 -10.03 11.97
CA ASN A 98 -29.25 -9.10 10.87
C ASN A 98 -28.04 -8.23 10.55
N LYS A 99 -26.99 -8.26 11.39
CA LYS A 99 -25.77 -7.49 11.19
C LYS A 99 -24.68 -8.35 10.57
N SER A 100 -23.90 -7.76 9.69
CA SER A 100 -22.80 -8.50 9.03
C SER A 100 -21.58 -7.62 8.77
N ILE A 101 -20.42 -8.26 8.69
CA ILE A 101 -19.19 -7.64 8.23
C ILE A 101 -18.61 -8.43 7.05
N LEU A 102 -18.14 -7.72 6.05
CA LEU A 102 -17.33 -8.26 4.97
C LEU A 102 -15.95 -7.57 5.00
N VAL A 103 -14.90 -8.36 5.15
CA VAL A 103 -13.53 -7.90 5.12
C VAL A 103 -12.84 -8.47 3.88
N VAL A 104 -12.34 -7.60 3.03
CA VAL A 104 -11.69 -7.96 1.78
C VAL A 104 -10.25 -7.44 1.79
N GLY A 105 -9.34 -8.19 1.22
CA GLY A 105 -7.94 -7.80 1.09
C GLY A 105 -7.08 -8.89 0.47
N ASP A 106 -5.89 -8.50 0.08
CA ASP A 106 -4.86 -9.39 -0.43
C ASP A 106 -3.53 -9.13 0.30
N PRO A 107 -3.12 -10.00 1.23
CA PRO A 107 -1.91 -9.79 2.01
C PRO A 107 -0.63 -9.75 1.15
N MET A 108 -0.66 -10.32 -0.07
CA MET A 108 0.46 -10.23 -1.02
C MET A 108 0.63 -8.83 -1.61
N GLN A 109 -0.39 -7.96 -1.51
CA GLN A 109 -0.39 -6.59 -2.02
C GLN A 109 -0.10 -5.54 -0.95
N SER A 110 0.22 -5.91 0.28
CA SER A 110 0.54 -4.94 1.32
C SER A 110 1.84 -4.19 1.02
N ILE A 111 1.74 -2.87 0.87
CA ILE A 111 2.85 -1.97 0.53
C ILE A 111 3.01 -0.81 1.54
N TYR A 112 2.13 -0.70 2.55
CA TYR A 112 2.07 0.44 3.47
C TYR A 112 2.68 0.18 4.85
N ARG A 113 3.64 -0.77 4.95
CA ARG A 113 4.36 -1.02 6.21
C ARG A 113 5.01 0.24 6.80
N PHE A 114 5.48 1.16 5.95
CA PHE A 114 6.02 2.45 6.39
C PHE A 114 4.97 3.38 7.01
N ARG A 115 3.67 3.12 6.81
CA ARG A 115 2.53 3.78 7.47
C ARG A 115 1.98 2.96 8.64
N LYS A 116 2.78 2.03 9.17
CA LYS A 116 2.39 1.11 10.25
C LYS A 116 1.28 0.12 9.90
N ALA A 117 1.03 -0.13 8.62
CA ALA A 117 0.18 -1.25 8.20
C ALA A 117 0.82 -2.58 8.64
N GLU A 118 0.01 -3.45 9.19
CA GLU A 118 0.44 -4.71 9.80
C GLU A 118 -0.30 -5.89 9.16
N VAL A 119 0.36 -6.58 8.22
CA VAL A 119 -0.22 -7.76 7.54
C VAL A 119 -0.67 -8.85 8.52
N LYS A 120 -0.05 -8.91 9.71
CA LYS A 120 -0.47 -9.82 10.78
C LYS A 120 -1.94 -9.65 11.17
N HIS A 121 -2.52 -8.44 11.06
CA HIS A 121 -3.95 -8.23 11.32
C HIS A 121 -4.82 -9.03 10.39
N PHE A 122 -4.46 -9.08 9.10
CA PHE A 122 -5.18 -9.87 8.10
C PHE A 122 -5.04 -11.38 8.37
N ILE A 123 -3.84 -11.83 8.75
CA ILE A 123 -3.58 -13.24 9.09
C ILE A 123 -4.36 -13.63 10.35
N ASN A 124 -4.31 -12.80 11.40
CA ASN A 124 -4.99 -13.05 12.65
C ASN A 124 -6.51 -12.98 12.51
N ALA A 125 -7.04 -12.04 11.73
CA ALA A 125 -8.47 -11.97 11.45
C ALA A 125 -9.02 -13.25 10.80
N LYS A 126 -8.20 -13.91 9.98
CA LYS A 126 -8.55 -15.23 9.44
C LYS A 126 -8.59 -16.34 10.50
N LYS A 127 -7.76 -16.25 11.54
CA LYS A 127 -7.60 -17.26 12.57
C LYS A 127 -8.57 -17.01 13.74
N ASP A 128 -8.53 -15.81 14.27
CA ASP A 128 -9.11 -15.44 15.55
C ASP A 128 -10.38 -14.57 15.40
N GLY A 129 -10.69 -14.13 14.17
CA GLY A 129 -11.78 -13.17 13.93
C GLY A 129 -11.37 -11.72 14.21
N ILE A 130 -12.37 -10.83 14.32
CA ILE A 130 -12.20 -9.41 14.65
C ILE A 130 -13.23 -9.04 15.72
N GLY A 131 -12.82 -8.34 16.77
CA GLY A 131 -13.72 -7.88 17.82
C GLY A 131 -14.56 -8.98 18.48
N GLY A 132 -14.03 -10.21 18.56
CA GLY A 132 -14.75 -11.39 19.10
C GLY A 132 -15.65 -12.10 18.09
N LEU A 133 -15.87 -11.54 16.89
CA LEU A 133 -16.67 -12.17 15.85
C LEU A 133 -15.81 -13.06 14.97
N GLN A 134 -16.16 -14.35 14.90
CA GLN A 134 -15.51 -15.29 13.99
C GLN A 134 -15.92 -15.07 12.55
N LEU A 135 -14.91 -14.99 11.65
CA LEU A 135 -15.14 -14.70 10.24
C LEU A 135 -15.20 -15.98 9.39
N LYS A 136 -16.19 -16.09 8.53
CA LYS A 136 -16.29 -17.16 7.54
C LYS A 136 -15.34 -16.88 6.38
N LYS A 137 -14.26 -17.68 6.27
CA LYS A 137 -13.22 -17.51 5.25
C LYS A 137 -13.74 -17.83 3.85
N ARG A 138 -13.40 -16.95 2.91
CA ARG A 138 -13.59 -17.17 1.49
C ARG A 138 -12.30 -16.81 0.74
N LYS A 139 -11.99 -17.53 -0.33
CA LYS A 139 -10.80 -17.30 -1.15
C LYS A 139 -11.22 -17.08 -2.59
N LEU A 140 -10.79 -15.95 -3.15
CA LEU A 140 -10.91 -15.66 -4.57
C LEU A 140 -9.61 -16.10 -5.24
N ASN A 141 -9.68 -17.03 -6.18
CA ASN A 141 -8.51 -17.59 -6.86
C ASN A 141 -8.54 -17.41 -8.38
N LYS A 142 -9.54 -16.69 -8.91
CA LYS A 142 -9.64 -16.37 -10.32
C LYS A 142 -9.28 -14.91 -10.58
N ASN A 143 -8.36 -14.68 -11.49
CA ASN A 143 -7.99 -13.35 -11.96
C ASN A 143 -8.69 -13.08 -13.30
N PHE A 144 -9.52 -12.04 -13.31
CA PHE A 144 -10.29 -11.60 -14.48
C PHE A 144 -9.66 -10.39 -15.19
N ARG A 145 -8.57 -9.85 -14.64
CA ARG A 145 -7.90 -8.64 -15.11
C ARG A 145 -6.80 -8.94 -16.10
N SER A 146 -5.99 -9.96 -15.83
CA SER A 146 -4.77 -10.25 -16.57
C SER A 146 -4.97 -11.38 -17.58
N CYS A 147 -4.25 -11.33 -18.69
CA CYS A 147 -4.23 -12.44 -19.65
C CYS A 147 -3.50 -13.67 -19.07
N LYS A 148 -3.76 -14.83 -19.68
CA LYS A 148 -3.19 -16.11 -19.25
C LYS A 148 -1.66 -16.08 -19.14
N HIS A 149 -0.96 -15.51 -20.12
CA HIS A 149 0.51 -15.46 -20.13
C HIS A 149 1.10 -14.71 -18.93
N ILE A 150 0.46 -13.62 -18.47
CA ILE A 150 0.90 -12.89 -17.28
C ILE A 150 0.66 -13.73 -16.03
N ILE A 151 -0.49 -14.39 -15.92
CA ILE A 151 -0.82 -15.24 -14.76
C ILE A 151 0.12 -16.43 -14.69
N ASP A 152 0.39 -17.11 -15.81
CA ASP A 152 1.31 -18.23 -15.86
C ASP A 152 2.74 -17.80 -15.48
N TRP A 153 3.18 -16.64 -15.98
CA TRP A 153 4.48 -16.08 -15.60
C TRP A 153 4.57 -15.78 -14.11
N CYS A 154 3.53 -15.18 -13.53
CA CYS A 154 3.46 -14.91 -12.08
C CYS A 154 3.47 -16.21 -11.30
N ASN A 155 2.66 -17.18 -11.67
CA ASN A 155 2.59 -18.48 -10.96
C ASN A 155 3.90 -19.26 -11.02
N LEU A 156 4.69 -19.09 -12.08
CA LEU A 156 6.00 -19.72 -12.24
C LEU A 156 7.08 -19.04 -11.41
N ASN A 157 7.10 -17.71 -11.38
CA ASN A 157 8.24 -16.95 -10.86
C ASN A 157 8.03 -16.45 -9.41
N MET A 158 6.81 -16.04 -9.05
CA MET A 158 6.54 -15.44 -7.75
C MET A 158 6.75 -16.38 -6.55
N PRO A 159 6.51 -17.71 -6.63
CA PRO A 159 6.82 -18.60 -5.53
C PRO A 159 8.29 -18.56 -5.06
N ASN A 160 9.22 -18.22 -5.97
CA ASN A 160 10.64 -18.09 -5.65
C ASN A 160 11.03 -16.73 -5.06
N ILE A 161 10.13 -15.74 -5.14
CA ILE A 161 10.37 -14.37 -4.69
C ILE A 161 9.68 -14.12 -3.34
N PHE A 162 8.47 -14.63 -3.17
CA PHE A 162 7.74 -14.51 -1.92
C PHE A 162 8.36 -15.38 -0.83
N PRO A 163 8.39 -14.89 0.43
CA PRO A 163 8.89 -15.69 1.54
C PRO A 163 7.94 -16.85 1.87
N GLN A 164 8.39 -17.76 2.72
CA GLN A 164 7.49 -18.68 3.40
C GLN A 164 6.59 -17.92 4.40
N GLU A 165 5.40 -18.42 4.63
CA GLU A 165 4.45 -17.81 5.56
C GLU A 165 5.01 -17.82 6.98
N ASP A 166 5.02 -16.62 7.59
CA ASP A 166 5.43 -16.38 8.98
C ASP A 166 4.52 -15.28 9.55
N SER A 167 3.54 -15.70 10.36
CA SER A 167 2.54 -14.78 10.93
C SER A 167 3.17 -13.72 11.83
N ASP A 168 4.24 -14.05 12.57
CA ASP A 168 4.87 -13.15 13.53
C ASP A 168 5.62 -12.02 12.81
N LYS A 169 6.16 -12.33 11.63
CA LYS A 169 6.84 -11.35 10.77
C LYS A 169 5.90 -10.70 9.75
N GLY A 170 4.64 -11.13 9.69
CA GLY A 170 3.70 -10.70 8.65
C GLY A 170 4.13 -11.13 7.25
N ALA A 171 4.91 -12.20 7.14
CA ALA A 171 5.32 -12.76 5.86
C ALA A 171 4.23 -13.68 5.31
N VAL A 172 3.94 -13.53 4.02
CA VAL A 172 2.94 -14.35 3.33
C VAL A 172 3.56 -15.06 2.14
N SER A 173 3.20 -16.31 1.95
CA SER A 173 3.60 -17.07 0.78
C SER A 173 2.75 -16.69 -0.43
N TYR A 174 3.32 -16.87 -1.63
CA TYR A 174 2.59 -16.66 -2.85
C TYR A 174 1.45 -17.65 -3.01
N LEU A 175 0.27 -17.16 -3.36
CA LEU A 175 -0.90 -17.97 -3.68
C LEU A 175 -1.17 -17.90 -5.18
N PRO A 176 -1.07 -19.03 -5.91
CA PRO A 176 -1.27 -19.03 -7.35
C PRO A 176 -2.73 -18.73 -7.71
N PHE A 177 -2.90 -18.04 -8.84
CA PHE A 177 -4.19 -17.69 -9.42
C PHE A 177 -4.50 -18.56 -10.64
N LYS A 178 -5.81 -18.70 -10.90
CA LYS A 178 -6.33 -19.22 -12.16
C LYS A 178 -6.80 -18.04 -13.02
N TYR A 179 -6.66 -18.12 -14.32
CA TYR A 179 -7.28 -17.15 -15.21
C TYR A 179 -8.81 -17.31 -15.22
N GLY A 180 -9.50 -16.18 -15.25
CA GLY A 180 -10.96 -16.14 -15.17
C GLY A 180 -11.65 -15.95 -16.50
N LYS A 181 -10.92 -15.51 -17.55
CA LYS A 181 -11.41 -15.30 -18.92
C LYS A 181 -10.45 -15.92 -19.90
N GLU A 182 -10.94 -16.81 -20.77
CA GLU A 182 -10.14 -17.54 -21.75
C GLU A 182 -9.60 -16.65 -22.90
N ASP A 183 -10.27 -15.54 -23.19
CA ASP A 183 -10.04 -14.74 -24.42
C ASP A 183 -9.30 -13.41 -24.20
N LEU A 184 -8.68 -13.18 -23.07
CA LEU A 184 -7.85 -11.98 -22.90
C LEU A 184 -6.56 -12.15 -23.73
N LYS A 185 -6.57 -11.58 -24.96
CA LYS A 185 -5.39 -11.50 -25.79
C LYS A 185 -4.35 -10.59 -25.14
N GLY A 186 -3.11 -11.06 -25.07
CA GLY A 186 -2.01 -10.28 -24.52
C GLY A 186 -0.66 -10.91 -24.80
N ALA A 187 0.39 -10.10 -24.82
CA ALA A 187 1.77 -10.51 -25.19
C ALA A 187 2.50 -11.07 -24.01
N GLY A 188 2.18 -11.26 -22.88
CA GLY A 188 2.94 -11.79 -21.76
C GLY A 188 4.01 -10.84 -21.24
N VAL A 189 5.05 -11.39 -20.61
CA VAL A 189 6.10 -10.64 -19.92
C VAL A 189 7.40 -10.68 -20.71
N SER A 190 8.05 -9.52 -20.85
CA SER A 190 9.40 -9.41 -21.43
C SER A 190 10.33 -8.75 -20.44
N ILE A 191 11.53 -9.31 -20.25
CA ILE A 191 12.57 -8.76 -19.41
C ILE A 191 13.70 -8.28 -20.30
N HIS A 192 14.14 -7.02 -20.09
CA HIS A 192 15.21 -6.41 -20.86
C HIS A 192 16.38 -6.04 -19.94
N HIS A 193 17.56 -6.52 -20.26
CA HIS A 193 18.81 -6.16 -19.59
C HIS A 193 19.52 -5.08 -20.40
N LEU A 194 19.70 -3.91 -19.80
CA LEU A 194 20.42 -2.81 -20.42
C LEU A 194 21.86 -2.78 -19.93
N GLN A 195 22.80 -2.77 -20.88
CA GLN A 195 24.23 -2.59 -20.60
C GLN A 195 24.64 -1.18 -21.02
N THR A 196 25.52 -0.57 -20.23
CA THR A 196 26.10 0.74 -20.56
C THR A 196 27.59 0.77 -20.19
N SER A 197 28.37 1.42 -21.01
CA SER A 197 29.77 1.78 -20.69
C SER A 197 29.86 3.01 -19.78
N LYS A 198 28.75 3.72 -19.56
CA LYS A 198 28.67 4.85 -18.64
C LYS A 198 28.49 4.37 -17.21
N PHE A 199 29.54 4.32 -16.44
CA PHE A 199 29.55 3.84 -15.04
C PHE A 199 28.92 4.80 -14.02
N THR A 200 28.26 5.87 -14.46
CA THR A 200 27.57 6.80 -13.57
C THR A 200 26.07 6.48 -13.51
N LYS A 201 25.44 6.68 -12.34
CA LYS A 201 23.98 6.52 -12.18
C LYS A 201 23.20 7.32 -13.20
N LYS A 202 23.62 8.55 -13.50
CA LYS A 202 22.98 9.41 -14.49
C LYS A 202 23.07 8.81 -15.89
N GLY A 203 24.26 8.31 -16.28
CA GLY A 203 24.43 7.67 -17.59
C GLY A 203 23.56 6.43 -17.78
N LEU A 204 23.36 5.65 -16.69
CA LEU A 204 22.47 4.49 -16.72
C LEU A 204 21.02 4.93 -16.92
N PHE A 205 20.53 5.95 -16.21
CA PHE A 205 19.17 6.47 -16.35
C PHE A 205 18.90 7.06 -17.73
N GLU A 206 19.89 7.72 -18.36
CA GLU A 206 19.78 8.22 -19.74
C GLU A 206 19.59 7.07 -20.75
N VAL A 207 20.32 5.97 -20.60
CA VAL A 207 20.21 4.79 -21.49
C VAL A 207 18.84 4.12 -21.28
N GLU A 208 18.43 3.96 -20.03
CA GLU A 208 17.11 3.42 -19.68
C GLU A 208 15.98 4.27 -20.26
N ALA A 209 16.05 5.60 -20.08
CA ALA A 209 15.05 6.53 -20.59
C ALA A 209 14.89 6.42 -22.12
N LYS A 210 15.98 6.41 -22.86
CA LYS A 210 15.95 6.24 -24.32
C LYS A 210 15.27 4.93 -24.72
N PHE A 211 15.70 3.84 -24.12
CA PHE A 211 15.12 2.52 -24.41
C PHE A 211 13.61 2.46 -24.13
N VAL A 212 13.20 2.95 -22.95
CA VAL A 212 11.79 2.96 -22.54
C VAL A 212 10.94 3.79 -23.50
N VAL A 213 11.41 5.01 -23.83
CA VAL A 213 10.67 5.91 -24.72
C VAL A 213 10.61 5.38 -26.14
N GLU A 214 11.65 4.75 -26.65
CA GLU A 214 11.63 4.06 -27.94
C GLU A 214 10.61 2.91 -27.97
N LYS A 215 10.54 2.13 -26.89
CA LYS A 215 9.53 1.07 -26.74
C LYS A 215 8.10 1.66 -26.73
N ILE A 216 7.86 2.72 -25.99
CA ILE A 216 6.56 3.40 -25.94
C ILE A 216 6.16 3.90 -27.33
N ASP A 217 7.07 4.58 -28.02
CA ASP A 217 6.83 5.11 -29.37
C ASP A 217 6.50 4.00 -30.38
N ALA A 218 7.27 2.90 -30.36
CA ALA A 218 7.03 1.74 -31.21
C ALA A 218 5.67 1.08 -30.94
N LEU A 219 5.29 0.94 -29.68
CA LEU A 219 4.00 0.37 -29.29
C LEU A 219 2.83 1.26 -29.74
N ARG A 220 2.94 2.58 -29.56
CA ARG A 220 1.91 3.54 -30.00
C ARG A 220 1.76 3.61 -31.50
N LYS A 221 2.86 3.54 -32.25
CA LYS A 221 2.81 3.47 -33.72
C LYS A 221 2.10 2.22 -34.20
N LYS A 222 2.30 1.08 -33.52
CA LYS A 222 1.65 -0.19 -33.84
C LYS A 222 0.17 -0.20 -33.43
N THR A 223 -0.16 0.38 -32.31
CA THR A 223 -1.51 0.39 -31.73
C THR A 223 -1.78 1.75 -31.08
N PRO A 224 -2.29 2.75 -31.83
CA PRO A 224 -2.47 4.11 -31.34
C PRO A 224 -3.39 4.25 -30.12
N SER A 225 -4.37 3.35 -29.97
CA SER A 225 -5.32 3.33 -28.83
C SER A 225 -4.79 2.59 -27.60
N LEU A 226 -3.54 2.14 -27.61
CA LEU A 226 -2.98 1.39 -26.49
C LEU A 226 -2.74 2.32 -25.29
N GLU A 227 -3.31 1.97 -24.15
CA GLU A 227 -3.00 2.59 -22.88
C GLU A 227 -1.72 1.98 -22.29
N ILE A 228 -0.75 2.83 -21.98
CA ILE A 228 0.56 2.41 -21.46
C ILE A 228 0.75 3.02 -20.09
N ALA A 229 0.92 2.18 -19.07
CA ALA A 229 1.32 2.62 -17.73
C ALA A 229 2.83 2.38 -17.53
N LEU A 230 3.55 3.43 -17.14
CA LEU A 230 4.96 3.35 -16.76
C LEU A 230 5.07 3.43 -15.24
N LEU A 231 5.56 2.36 -14.62
CA LEU A 231 5.80 2.29 -13.19
C LEU A 231 7.29 2.37 -12.91
N THR A 232 7.70 3.25 -12.03
CA THR A 232 9.10 3.43 -11.65
C THR A 232 9.28 3.36 -10.15
N ARG A 233 10.45 2.92 -9.72
CA ARG A 233 10.75 2.76 -8.29
C ARG A 233 11.01 4.10 -7.59
N THR A 234 11.59 5.08 -8.29
CA THR A 234 11.97 6.38 -7.70
C THR A 234 11.66 7.52 -8.65
N ARG A 235 11.42 8.71 -8.08
CA ARG A 235 11.21 9.94 -8.87
C ARG A 235 12.42 10.33 -9.72
N LEU A 236 13.64 9.99 -9.29
CA LEU A 236 14.86 10.29 -10.04
C LEU A 236 14.91 9.57 -11.39
N THR A 237 14.50 8.30 -11.42
CA THR A 237 14.42 7.53 -12.67
C THR A 237 13.40 8.12 -13.65
N VAL A 238 12.27 8.60 -13.10
CA VAL A 238 11.19 9.17 -13.93
C VAL A 238 11.61 10.44 -14.61
N LYS A 239 12.42 11.29 -13.99
CA LYS A 239 12.82 12.59 -14.55
C LYS A 239 13.46 12.43 -15.93
N GLU A 240 14.45 11.58 -16.08
CA GLU A 240 15.14 11.35 -17.35
C GLU A 240 14.18 10.80 -18.44
N ILE A 241 13.20 9.98 -18.02
CA ILE A 241 12.17 9.46 -18.95
C ILE A 241 11.23 10.57 -19.40
N ILE A 242 10.79 11.45 -18.49
CA ILE A 242 9.96 12.61 -18.81
C ILE A 242 10.69 13.56 -19.78
N ASP A 243 11.95 13.86 -19.51
CA ASP A 243 12.78 14.72 -20.36
C ASP A 243 12.92 14.12 -21.78
N GLU A 244 13.09 12.80 -21.89
CA GLU A 244 13.16 12.11 -23.19
C GLU A 244 11.80 12.08 -23.89
N MET A 245 10.69 11.88 -23.19
CA MET A 245 9.33 11.95 -23.77
C MET A 245 9.02 13.34 -24.32
N ASN A 246 9.34 14.39 -23.55
CA ASN A 246 9.18 15.78 -23.97
C ASN A 246 10.02 16.06 -25.22
N ARG A 247 11.27 15.60 -25.28
CA ARG A 247 12.15 15.76 -26.44
C ARG A 247 11.58 15.13 -27.71
N LYS A 248 10.88 13.99 -27.57
CA LYS A 248 10.23 13.27 -28.68
C LYS A 248 8.79 13.72 -28.93
N GLY A 249 8.27 14.69 -28.17
CA GLY A 249 6.89 15.15 -28.31
C GLY A 249 5.83 14.10 -28.01
N ILE A 250 6.14 13.12 -27.14
CA ILE A 250 5.21 12.05 -26.75
C ILE A 250 4.36 12.53 -25.59
N PRO A 251 3.04 12.69 -25.72
CA PRO A 251 2.18 13.13 -24.64
C PRO A 251 2.05 12.05 -23.54
N PHE A 252 2.07 12.47 -22.28
CA PHE A 252 1.93 11.62 -21.12
C PHE A 252 1.18 12.35 -20.00
N LYS A 253 0.77 11.58 -18.96
CA LYS A 253 0.21 12.09 -17.71
C LYS A 253 1.08 11.61 -16.57
N ALA A 254 1.70 12.53 -15.84
CA ALA A 254 2.54 12.23 -14.68
C ALA A 254 1.69 12.27 -13.39
N ILE A 255 1.38 11.10 -12.84
CA ILE A 255 0.56 10.99 -11.62
C ILE A 255 1.48 11.06 -10.39
N GLY A 256 1.25 12.04 -9.51
CA GLY A 256 1.99 12.19 -8.24
C GLY A 256 3.43 12.70 -8.39
N ILE A 257 3.81 13.19 -9.56
CA ILE A 257 5.15 13.73 -9.86
C ILE A 257 5.11 15.25 -9.95
N ASP A 258 4.08 15.80 -10.57
CA ASP A 258 3.92 17.25 -10.72
C ASP A 258 3.57 17.87 -9.37
N GLN A 259 4.48 18.69 -8.83
CA GLN A 259 4.11 19.69 -7.85
C GLN A 259 3.36 20.79 -8.59
N VAL A 260 2.25 21.27 -8.02
CA VAL A 260 1.41 22.35 -8.59
C VAL A 260 2.20 23.63 -8.93
N LYS A 261 3.45 23.72 -8.49
CA LYS A 261 4.37 24.85 -8.77
C LYS A 261 5.07 24.81 -10.15
N ASP A 262 5.03 23.70 -10.84
CA ASP A 262 5.75 23.53 -12.12
C ASP A 262 4.81 23.63 -13.34
N GLN A 263 3.56 24.05 -13.12
CA GLN A 263 2.58 24.34 -14.17
C GLN A 263 2.46 25.85 -14.37
N GLN A 264 3.53 26.49 -14.84
CA GLN A 264 3.48 27.83 -15.43
C GLN A 264 4.07 27.81 -16.84
#